data_1d0fc7f8a2cff3e10c7bc0fee17ed8c2
#
_entry.id   1d0fc7f8a2cff3e10c7bc0fee17ed8c2
#
_cell.length_a   1.000
_cell.length_b   1.000
_cell.length_c   1.000
_cell.angle_alpha   90.00
_cell.angle_beta   90.00
_cell.angle_gamma   90.00
#
_symmetry.space_group_name_H-M   'P 1'
#
loop_
_entity.id
_entity.type
_entity.pdbx_description
1 polymer ?
#
loop_
_entity_poly.entity_id
_entity_poly.type
_entity_poly.pdbx_seq_one_letter_code
_entity_poly.pdbx_strand_id
1 'polypeptide(L)'
;KKIRDAPKFNAFMKIMNLDPACDYMNPGDIKSLVYSKIVFITDADVDGLGNICGMGLSNIQLMWPGLFHHGVIHRLSTPVQRWYPSSSREYVVNFYTDAEARLWMDQHPRAKGRLKYFKGLATHSNEDALDIFSNFFELLTVYRSTSHSEKFAEHLFGSDPTMRKIYHSVAPNMTDDGLNKAYLAMAKADRTPLEVAIDEYVQDEEKHNTGIEKTMTVEQHMLTFTM
;
A
#
# COMPACT_ATOMS: atom_id res chain seq x y z
N LYS A 1 -0.98 -11.27 -21.41
CA LYS A 1 -0.03 -11.61 -22.49
C LYS A 1 1.03 -10.53 -22.66
N LYS A 2 0.68 -9.23 -22.78
CA LYS A 2 1.65 -8.14 -23.03
C LYS A 2 2.68 -7.93 -21.91
N ILE A 3 2.31 -8.08 -20.64
CA ILE A 3 3.23 -7.84 -19.52
C ILE A 3 4.27 -8.96 -19.39
N ARG A 4 3.89 -10.20 -19.67
CA ARG A 4 4.81 -11.36 -19.66
C ARG A 4 5.90 -11.25 -20.72
N ASP A 5 5.66 -10.48 -21.78
CA ASP A 5 6.61 -10.27 -22.87
C ASP A 5 7.52 -9.04 -22.62
N ALA A 6 7.28 -8.26 -21.53
CA ALA A 6 8.08 -7.09 -21.21
C ALA A 6 9.47 -7.48 -20.67
N PRO A 7 10.58 -6.97 -21.26
CA PRO A 7 11.94 -7.39 -20.88
C PRO A 7 12.26 -7.20 -19.40
N LYS A 8 11.80 -6.09 -18.80
CA LYS A 8 12.01 -5.79 -17.37
C LYS A 8 11.24 -6.77 -16.47
N PHE A 9 10.03 -7.15 -16.87
CA PHE A 9 9.23 -8.11 -16.13
C PHE A 9 9.83 -9.52 -16.22
N ASN A 10 10.32 -9.90 -17.39
CA ASN A 10 11.06 -11.15 -17.56
C ASN A 10 12.35 -11.20 -16.74
N ALA A 11 13.07 -10.08 -16.65
CA ALA A 11 14.25 -9.98 -15.77
C ALA A 11 13.85 -10.15 -14.30
N PHE A 12 12.78 -9.50 -13.86
CA PHE A 12 12.25 -9.65 -12.50
C PHE A 12 11.88 -11.11 -12.19
N MET A 13 11.15 -11.79 -13.07
CA MET A 13 10.83 -13.21 -12.90
C MET A 13 12.07 -14.07 -12.75
N LYS A 14 13.09 -13.85 -13.60
CA LYS A 14 14.36 -14.59 -13.53
C LYS A 14 15.13 -14.33 -12.22
N ILE A 15 15.20 -13.07 -11.77
CA ILE A 15 15.88 -12.69 -10.52
C ILE A 15 15.23 -13.36 -9.33
N MET A 16 13.92 -13.40 -9.29
CA MET A 16 13.15 -14.00 -8.20
C MET A 16 13.02 -15.53 -8.32
N ASN A 17 13.32 -16.09 -9.49
CA ASN A 17 13.01 -17.48 -9.88
C ASN A 17 11.50 -17.76 -9.87
N LEU A 18 10.70 -16.83 -10.41
CA LEU A 18 9.25 -16.96 -10.49
C LEU A 18 8.85 -17.77 -11.72
N ASP A 19 8.03 -18.80 -11.50
CA ASP A 19 7.41 -19.59 -12.57
C ASP A 19 6.01 -19.03 -12.88
N PRO A 20 5.73 -18.59 -14.13
CA PRO A 20 4.41 -18.12 -14.53
C PRO A 20 3.29 -19.18 -14.48
N ALA A 21 3.65 -20.46 -14.39
CA ALA A 21 2.68 -21.56 -14.30
C ALA A 21 2.35 -21.96 -12.84
N CYS A 22 3.09 -21.46 -11.86
CA CYS A 22 2.89 -21.72 -10.44
C CYS A 22 2.08 -20.59 -9.78
N ASP A 23 1.10 -20.91 -8.92
CA ASP A 23 0.33 -19.92 -8.15
C ASP A 23 0.94 -19.61 -6.78
N TYR A 24 1.94 -20.40 -6.36
CA TYR A 24 2.63 -20.29 -5.06
C TYR A 24 1.73 -20.45 -3.83
N MET A 25 0.58 -21.09 -3.97
CA MET A 25 -0.29 -21.38 -2.82
C MET A 25 0.30 -22.48 -1.91
N ASN A 26 1.08 -23.39 -2.48
CA ASN A 26 1.75 -24.44 -1.71
C ASN A 26 3.01 -23.86 -1.04
N PRO A 27 3.20 -24.03 0.30
CA PRO A 27 4.40 -23.59 1.00
C PRO A 27 5.72 -24.16 0.44
N GLY A 28 5.67 -25.32 -0.23
CA GLY A 28 6.81 -25.93 -0.90
C GLY A 28 7.35 -25.07 -2.04
N ASP A 29 6.47 -24.41 -2.78
CA ASP A 29 6.82 -23.63 -3.97
C ASP A 29 7.55 -22.33 -3.58
N ILE A 30 7.22 -21.74 -2.43
CA ILE A 30 7.93 -20.56 -1.90
C ILE A 30 9.42 -20.82 -1.69
N LYS A 31 9.81 -22.05 -1.35
CA LYS A 31 11.21 -22.42 -1.15
C LYS A 31 12.05 -22.36 -2.44
N SER A 32 11.41 -22.36 -3.60
CA SER A 32 12.08 -22.21 -4.89
C SER A 32 12.51 -20.77 -5.19
N LEU A 33 11.98 -19.78 -4.46
CA LEU A 33 12.31 -18.38 -4.66
C LEU A 33 13.73 -18.08 -4.19
N VAL A 34 14.45 -17.24 -4.97
CA VAL A 34 15.81 -16.79 -4.63
C VAL A 34 15.78 -15.82 -3.45
N TYR A 35 14.74 -14.98 -3.37
CA TYR A 35 14.57 -13.99 -2.30
C TYR A 35 13.26 -14.22 -1.54
N SER A 36 13.31 -14.02 -0.23
CA SER A 36 12.15 -14.23 0.66
C SER A 36 11.14 -13.08 0.64
N LYS A 37 11.53 -11.91 0.12
CA LYS A 37 10.69 -10.70 0.11
C LYS A 37 10.81 -9.93 -1.20
N ILE A 38 9.69 -9.40 -1.65
CA ILE A 38 9.60 -8.41 -2.72
C ILE A 38 9.12 -7.12 -2.04
N VAL A 39 9.92 -6.05 -2.13
CA VAL A 39 9.62 -4.79 -1.46
C VAL A 39 9.40 -3.70 -2.50
N PHE A 40 8.19 -3.15 -2.54
CA PHE A 40 7.91 -1.96 -3.32
C PHE A 40 8.49 -0.73 -2.61
N ILE A 41 9.32 0.02 -3.32
CA ILE A 41 9.88 1.30 -2.86
C ILE A 41 9.51 2.31 -3.95
N THR A 42 8.47 3.09 -3.70
CA THR A 42 7.94 4.10 -4.62
C THR A 42 7.86 5.46 -3.94
N ASP A 43 7.70 6.52 -4.71
CA ASP A 43 7.36 7.81 -4.15
C ASP A 43 6.08 7.71 -3.32
N ALA A 44 5.99 8.51 -2.26
CA ALA A 44 4.86 8.50 -1.33
C ALA A 44 3.68 9.37 -1.83
N ASP A 45 3.54 9.52 -3.13
CA ASP A 45 2.45 10.25 -3.77
C ASP A 45 1.43 9.32 -4.45
N VAL A 46 0.35 9.90 -4.97
CA VAL A 46 -0.73 9.16 -5.62
C VAL A 46 -0.24 8.36 -6.84
N ASP A 47 0.74 8.88 -7.59
CA ASP A 47 1.26 8.16 -8.76
C ASP A 47 2.14 6.98 -8.34
N GLY A 48 3.03 7.19 -7.38
CA GLY A 48 3.92 6.14 -6.86
C GLY A 48 3.15 5.03 -6.14
N LEU A 49 2.27 5.38 -5.23
CA LEU A 49 1.48 4.43 -4.45
C LEU A 49 0.29 3.88 -5.23
N GLY A 50 -0.52 4.75 -5.84
CA GLY A 50 -1.73 4.35 -6.56
C GLY A 50 -1.42 3.63 -7.86
N ASN A 51 -0.71 4.29 -8.79
CA ASN A 51 -0.48 3.72 -10.11
C ASN A 51 0.65 2.69 -10.12
N ILE A 52 1.85 3.06 -9.68
CA ILE A 52 3.03 2.18 -9.83
C ILE A 52 2.91 0.97 -8.91
N CYS A 53 2.72 1.20 -7.63
CA CYS A 53 2.59 0.12 -6.65
C CYS A 53 1.29 -0.67 -6.88
N GLY A 54 0.15 0.01 -7.06
CA GLY A 54 -1.15 -0.62 -7.31
C GLY A 54 -1.16 -1.52 -8.56
N MET A 55 -0.61 -1.07 -9.69
CA MET A 55 -0.46 -1.93 -10.88
C MET A 55 0.47 -3.11 -10.62
N GLY A 56 1.56 -2.91 -9.87
CA GLY A 56 2.48 -3.97 -9.47
C GLY A 56 1.78 -5.04 -8.64
N LEU A 57 1.05 -4.61 -7.60
CA LEU A 57 0.26 -5.50 -6.73
C LEU A 57 -0.80 -6.26 -7.51
N SER A 58 -1.56 -5.56 -8.38
CA SER A 58 -2.58 -6.17 -9.22
C SER A 58 -2.00 -7.27 -10.14
N ASN A 59 -0.89 -7.01 -10.80
CA ASN A 59 -0.25 -8.00 -11.66
C ASN A 59 0.26 -9.21 -10.89
N ILE A 60 0.86 -9.00 -9.71
CA ILE A 60 1.33 -10.11 -8.86
C ILE A 60 0.12 -10.90 -8.33
N GLN A 61 -0.96 -10.23 -7.93
CA GLN A 61 -2.18 -10.88 -7.45
C GLN A 61 -2.79 -11.82 -8.50
N LEU A 62 -2.84 -11.37 -9.76
CA LEU A 62 -3.39 -12.15 -10.86
C LEU A 62 -2.50 -13.32 -11.32
N MET A 63 -1.19 -13.22 -11.09
CA MET A 63 -0.24 -14.25 -11.54
C MET A 63 0.18 -15.20 -10.43
N TRP A 64 0.37 -14.68 -9.21
CA TRP A 64 1.00 -15.40 -8.09
C TRP A 64 0.33 -15.07 -6.75
N PRO A 65 -0.96 -15.36 -6.57
CA PRO A 65 -1.70 -15.00 -5.35
C PRO A 65 -1.08 -15.57 -4.06
N GLY A 66 -0.42 -16.72 -4.16
CA GLY A 66 0.26 -17.35 -3.03
C GLY A 66 1.40 -16.52 -2.44
N LEU A 67 2.00 -15.60 -3.20
CA LEU A 67 3.03 -14.69 -2.66
C LEU A 67 2.46 -13.77 -1.58
N PHE A 68 1.20 -13.33 -1.73
CA PHE A 68 0.50 -12.57 -0.68
C PHE A 68 0.13 -13.44 0.50
N HIS A 69 -0.37 -14.66 0.22
CA HIS A 69 -0.73 -15.63 1.26
C HIS A 69 0.46 -15.92 2.18
N HIS A 70 1.65 -16.08 1.63
CA HIS A 70 2.87 -16.38 2.38
C HIS A 70 3.64 -15.12 2.84
N GLY A 71 3.10 -13.92 2.67
CA GLY A 71 3.72 -12.69 3.15
C GLY A 71 5.05 -12.35 2.47
N VAL A 72 5.19 -12.63 1.18
CA VAL A 72 6.39 -12.31 0.39
C VAL A 72 6.37 -10.85 -0.05
N ILE A 73 5.18 -10.26 -0.22
CA ILE A 73 4.99 -8.94 -0.82
C ILE A 73 4.93 -7.87 0.25
N HIS A 74 5.79 -6.86 0.13
CA HIS A 74 5.92 -5.76 1.09
C HIS A 74 5.99 -4.41 0.37
N ARG A 75 5.77 -3.35 1.15
CA ARG A 75 6.09 -1.98 0.79
C ARG A 75 6.95 -1.36 1.89
N LEU A 76 7.94 -0.57 1.51
CA LEU A 76 8.64 0.31 2.43
C LEU A 76 7.87 1.61 2.56
N SER A 77 7.34 1.89 3.76
CA SER A 77 6.64 3.13 4.07
C SER A 77 7.65 4.23 4.35
N THR A 78 7.82 5.17 3.40
CA THR A 78 8.66 6.35 3.59
C THR A 78 7.82 7.51 4.11
N PRO A 79 8.38 8.40 4.97
CA PRO A 79 7.64 9.55 5.45
C PRO A 79 7.32 10.51 4.30
N VAL A 80 6.09 11.07 4.30
CA VAL A 80 5.65 12.14 3.39
C VAL A 80 6.10 13.51 3.88
N GLN A 81 6.19 13.68 5.20
CA GLN A 81 6.65 14.89 5.85
C GLN A 81 7.53 14.57 7.04
N ARG A 82 8.43 15.48 7.34
CA ARG A 82 9.32 15.39 8.49
C ARG A 82 9.48 16.76 9.18
N TRP A 83 9.26 16.77 10.48
CA TRP A 83 9.51 17.92 11.31
C TRP A 83 10.94 17.90 11.88
N TYR A 84 11.68 18.97 11.63
CA TYR A 84 13.00 19.21 12.21
C TYR A 84 12.87 20.29 13.26
N PRO A 85 13.05 19.98 14.54
CA PRO A 85 12.98 20.96 15.60
C PRO A 85 14.15 21.96 15.51
N SER A 86 13.91 23.19 15.99
CA SER A 86 14.97 24.21 16.10
C SER A 86 15.94 23.92 17.24
N SER A 87 15.55 23.10 18.19
CA SER A 87 16.35 22.70 19.35
C SER A 87 16.91 21.29 19.15
N SER A 88 18.22 21.13 19.38
CA SER A 88 18.88 19.82 19.36
C SER A 88 18.44 18.87 20.50
N ARG A 89 17.64 19.36 21.44
CA ARG A 89 17.08 18.56 22.54
C ARG A 89 15.76 17.90 22.20
N GLU A 90 15.16 18.25 21.07
CA GLU A 90 13.89 17.71 20.61
C GLU A 90 14.15 16.69 19.48
N TYR A 91 13.26 15.72 19.35
CA TYR A 91 13.39 14.67 18.35
C TYR A 91 12.78 15.10 17.02
N VAL A 92 13.38 14.62 15.93
CA VAL A 92 12.78 14.68 14.59
C VAL A 92 11.51 13.83 14.57
N VAL A 93 10.43 14.34 13.98
CA VAL A 93 9.16 13.64 13.89
C VAL A 93 8.86 13.31 12.43
N ASN A 94 8.60 12.03 12.15
CA ASN A 94 8.19 11.57 10.84
C ASN A 94 6.66 11.47 10.76
N PHE A 95 6.09 11.90 9.64
CA PHE A 95 4.67 11.76 9.34
C PHE A 95 4.52 10.96 8.05
N TYR A 96 3.66 9.96 8.07
CA TYR A 96 3.40 9.08 6.94
C TYR A 96 2.13 9.46 6.20
N THR A 97 1.35 10.39 6.75
CA THR A 97 0.19 11.02 6.10
C THR A 97 0.15 12.53 6.39
N ASP A 98 -0.52 13.28 5.52
CA ASP A 98 -0.77 14.72 5.75
C ASP A 98 -1.67 14.96 6.98
N ALA A 99 -2.57 14.02 7.26
CA ALA A 99 -3.47 14.07 8.41
C ALA A 99 -2.70 13.99 9.73
N GLU A 100 -1.73 13.05 9.82
CA GLU A 100 -0.84 12.95 11.00
C GLU A 100 -0.07 14.24 11.24
N ALA A 101 0.50 14.83 10.18
CA ALA A 101 1.25 16.08 10.30
C ALA A 101 0.35 17.23 10.79
N ARG A 102 -0.86 17.38 10.25
CA ARG A 102 -1.82 18.40 10.67
C ARG A 102 -2.22 18.22 12.14
N LEU A 103 -2.60 17.01 12.52
CA LEU A 103 -3.00 16.70 13.89
C LEU A 103 -1.88 17.01 14.88
N TRP A 104 -0.63 16.63 14.55
CA TRP A 104 0.51 16.92 15.38
C TRP A 104 0.76 18.42 15.52
N MET A 105 0.67 19.19 14.44
CA MET A 105 0.84 20.65 14.45
C MET A 105 -0.25 21.34 15.32
N ASP A 106 -1.48 20.88 15.25
CA ASP A 106 -2.59 21.39 16.07
C ASP A 106 -2.38 21.10 17.56
N GLN A 107 -1.80 19.95 17.88
CA GLN A 107 -1.46 19.57 19.26
C GLN A 107 -0.22 20.29 19.80
N HIS A 108 0.67 20.78 18.90
CA HIS A 108 1.93 21.41 19.25
C HIS A 108 2.06 22.85 18.68
N PRO A 109 1.11 23.77 19.00
CA PRO A 109 1.06 25.11 18.39
C PRO A 109 2.28 26.00 18.73
N ARG A 110 3.06 25.61 19.74
CA ARG A 110 4.27 26.33 20.17
C ARG A 110 5.57 25.68 19.69
N ALA A 111 5.49 24.58 18.95
CA ALA A 111 6.68 23.89 18.41
C ALA A 111 7.44 24.83 17.47
N LYS A 112 8.75 24.95 17.68
CA LYS A 112 9.63 25.75 16.82
C LYS A 112 10.50 24.83 16.00
N GLY A 113 10.40 24.93 14.67
CA GLY A 113 11.13 24.06 13.76
C GLY A 113 10.74 24.27 12.32
N ARG A 114 11.13 23.33 11.47
CA ARG A 114 10.88 23.34 10.04
C ARG A 114 10.21 22.04 9.62
N LEU A 115 9.07 22.14 8.97
CA LEU A 115 8.44 21.01 8.28
C LEU A 115 9.06 20.88 6.87
N LYS A 116 9.57 19.69 6.55
CA LYS A 116 10.04 19.32 5.21
C LYS A 116 9.03 18.37 4.60
N TYR A 117 8.59 18.68 3.39
CA TYR A 117 7.73 17.81 2.59
C TYR A 117 8.58 17.04 1.57
N PHE A 118 8.38 15.72 1.49
CA PHE A 118 9.04 14.86 0.53
C PHE A 118 8.11 14.59 -0.65
N LYS A 119 8.46 15.14 -1.82
CA LYS A 119 7.68 14.96 -3.05
C LYS A 119 8.02 13.65 -3.78
N GLY A 120 9.15 13.06 -3.45
CA GLY A 120 9.61 11.81 -4.05
C GLY A 120 10.90 11.32 -3.39
N LEU A 121 11.31 10.10 -3.69
CA LEU A 121 12.48 9.44 -3.11
C LEU A 121 13.77 10.26 -3.28
N ALA A 122 13.91 10.97 -4.41
CA ALA A 122 15.09 11.81 -4.69
C ALA A 122 15.19 13.06 -3.81
N THR A 123 14.15 13.40 -3.03
CA THR A 123 14.16 14.59 -2.15
C THR A 123 14.70 14.30 -0.75
N HIS A 124 14.97 13.04 -0.44
CA HIS A 124 15.60 12.63 0.81
C HIS A 124 17.10 12.99 0.80
N SER A 125 17.58 13.52 1.90
CA SER A 125 19.03 13.68 2.14
C SER A 125 19.67 12.33 2.49
N ASN A 126 21.00 12.29 2.54
CA ASN A 126 21.71 11.08 2.97
C ASN A 126 21.32 10.68 4.42
N GLU A 127 21.12 11.68 5.30
CA GLU A 127 20.69 11.44 6.69
C GLU A 127 19.26 10.89 6.73
N ASP A 128 18.34 11.42 5.90
CA ASP A 128 16.97 10.92 5.79
C ASP A 128 16.97 9.46 5.30
N ALA A 129 17.78 9.17 4.28
CA ALA A 129 17.91 7.82 3.74
C ALA A 129 18.50 6.86 4.77
N LEU A 130 19.53 7.29 5.50
CA LEU A 130 20.16 6.48 6.55
C LEU A 130 19.15 6.15 7.66
N ASP A 131 18.34 7.10 8.08
CA ASP A 131 17.29 6.90 9.08
C ASP A 131 16.25 5.88 8.60
N ILE A 132 15.76 6.03 7.36
CA ILE A 132 14.81 5.09 6.75
C ILE A 132 15.38 3.68 6.69
N PHE A 133 16.62 3.52 6.21
CA PHE A 133 17.21 2.19 6.06
C PHE A 133 17.70 1.59 7.39
N SER A 134 18.00 2.39 8.39
CA SER A 134 18.29 1.90 9.75
C SER A 134 17.04 1.31 10.42
N ASN A 135 15.85 1.82 10.08
CA ASN A 135 14.57 1.37 10.58
C ASN A 135 13.80 0.53 9.53
N PHE A 136 14.52 -0.04 8.56
CA PHE A 136 13.93 -0.69 7.39
C PHE A 136 12.83 -1.69 7.72
N PHE A 137 13.10 -2.62 8.64
CA PHE A 137 12.15 -3.68 8.98
C PHE A 137 10.91 -3.15 9.72
N GLU A 138 11.04 -2.09 10.50
CA GLU A 138 9.93 -1.45 11.21
C GLU A 138 9.02 -0.65 10.26
N LEU A 139 9.59 -0.21 9.13
CA LEU A 139 8.88 0.55 8.10
C LEU A 139 8.27 -0.34 7.01
N LEU A 140 8.47 -1.66 7.07
CA LEU A 140 7.83 -2.58 6.15
C LEU A 140 6.36 -2.75 6.50
N THR A 141 5.52 -2.64 5.46
CA THR A 141 4.12 -3.06 5.49
C THR A 141 3.99 -4.32 4.64
N VAL A 142 3.50 -5.41 5.21
CA VAL A 142 3.24 -6.65 4.48
C VAL A 142 1.86 -6.58 3.81
N TYR A 143 1.79 -7.00 2.56
CA TYR A 143 0.52 -7.14 1.86
C TYR A 143 -0.05 -8.54 2.00
N ARG A 144 -1.35 -8.61 2.30
CA ARG A 144 -2.13 -9.85 2.36
C ARG A 144 -3.22 -9.83 1.29
N SER A 145 -3.57 -11.00 0.81
CA SER A 145 -4.66 -11.19 -0.13
C SER A 145 -5.89 -11.71 0.59
N THR A 146 -7.05 -11.21 0.23
CA THR A 146 -8.35 -11.74 0.63
C THR A 146 -9.05 -12.43 -0.53
N SER A 147 -10.20 -13.04 -0.31
CA SER A 147 -11.02 -13.65 -1.37
C SER A 147 -11.51 -12.66 -2.43
N HIS A 148 -11.39 -11.35 -2.17
CA HIS A 148 -11.86 -10.27 -3.04
C HIS A 148 -10.74 -9.57 -3.80
N SER A 149 -9.47 -9.82 -3.45
CA SER A 149 -8.30 -9.14 -4.02
C SER A 149 -8.23 -9.22 -5.55
N GLU A 150 -8.53 -10.38 -6.12
CA GLU A 150 -8.52 -10.58 -7.57
C GLU A 150 -9.58 -9.72 -8.26
N LYS A 151 -10.80 -9.70 -7.73
CA LYS A 151 -11.90 -8.91 -8.27
C LYS A 151 -11.62 -7.41 -8.19
N PHE A 152 -11.05 -6.95 -7.09
CA PHE A 152 -10.62 -5.55 -6.95
C PHE A 152 -9.52 -5.18 -7.95
N ALA A 153 -8.52 -6.03 -8.10
CA ALA A 153 -7.46 -5.84 -9.08
C ALA A 153 -8.03 -5.71 -10.50
N GLU A 154 -9.01 -6.55 -10.86
CA GLU A 154 -9.69 -6.48 -12.15
C GLU A 154 -10.52 -5.20 -12.31
N HIS A 155 -11.27 -4.78 -11.28
CA HIS A 155 -12.07 -3.56 -11.31
C HIS A 155 -11.22 -2.31 -11.53
N LEU A 156 -10.06 -2.19 -10.86
CA LEU A 156 -9.26 -0.99 -10.91
C LEU A 156 -8.24 -0.98 -12.06
N PHE A 157 -7.70 -2.12 -12.43
CA PHE A 157 -6.63 -2.24 -13.44
C PHE A 157 -6.99 -3.09 -14.64
N GLY A 158 -8.17 -3.71 -14.65
CA GLY A 158 -8.66 -4.49 -15.80
C GLY A 158 -8.98 -3.64 -17.03
N SER A 159 -9.34 -4.31 -18.11
CA SER A 159 -9.63 -3.66 -19.40
C SER A 159 -10.96 -2.89 -19.40
N ASP A 160 -11.95 -3.33 -18.59
CA ASP A 160 -13.24 -2.64 -18.44
C ASP A 160 -13.08 -1.42 -17.49
N PRO A 161 -13.32 -0.20 -17.98
CA PRO A 161 -13.18 1.00 -17.14
C PRO A 161 -14.43 1.32 -16.30
N THR A 162 -15.49 0.53 -16.39
CA THR A 162 -16.82 0.86 -15.81
C THR A 162 -16.70 1.05 -14.29
N MET A 163 -16.17 0.06 -13.58
CA MET A 163 -16.03 0.12 -12.13
C MET A 163 -15.05 1.24 -11.70
N ARG A 164 -13.96 1.43 -12.43
CA ARG A 164 -13.01 2.53 -12.20
C ARG A 164 -13.68 3.90 -12.27
N LYS A 165 -14.52 4.12 -13.29
CA LYS A 165 -15.30 5.36 -13.45
C LYS A 165 -16.27 5.58 -12.29
N ILE A 166 -16.91 4.52 -11.83
CA ILE A 166 -17.83 4.56 -10.68
C ILE A 166 -17.05 4.98 -9.43
N TYR A 167 -15.94 4.31 -9.13
CA TYR A 167 -15.09 4.67 -7.97
C TYR A 167 -14.63 6.14 -8.04
N HIS A 168 -14.11 6.59 -9.18
CA HIS A 168 -13.68 7.98 -9.35
C HIS A 168 -14.81 9.02 -9.28
N SER A 169 -16.04 8.66 -9.66
CA SER A 169 -17.19 9.59 -9.57
C SER A 169 -17.66 9.78 -8.12
N VAL A 170 -17.40 8.79 -7.28
CA VAL A 170 -17.86 8.75 -5.89
C VAL A 170 -16.80 9.34 -4.94
N ALA A 171 -15.52 9.05 -5.17
CA ALA A 171 -14.41 9.43 -4.31
C ALA A 171 -14.23 10.94 -4.05
N PRO A 172 -14.37 11.87 -5.03
CA PRO A 172 -14.06 13.29 -4.81
C PRO A 172 -14.96 14.01 -3.80
N ASN A 173 -16.10 13.43 -3.46
CA ASN A 173 -17.12 14.07 -2.61
C ASN A 173 -17.20 13.48 -1.20
N MET A 174 -16.23 12.66 -0.79
CA MET A 174 -16.33 11.91 0.43
C MET A 174 -15.21 12.19 1.42
N THR A 175 -15.61 12.47 2.67
CA THR A 175 -14.82 12.17 3.86
C THR A 175 -14.69 10.65 4.00
N ASP A 176 -13.69 10.13 4.71
CA ASP A 176 -13.50 8.69 4.93
C ASP A 176 -14.80 8.00 5.41
N ASP A 177 -15.59 8.70 6.24
CA ASP A 177 -16.92 8.25 6.70
C ASP A 177 -17.98 8.32 5.59
N GLY A 178 -17.87 9.26 4.66
CA GLY A 178 -18.74 9.39 3.49
C GLY A 178 -18.45 8.35 2.41
N LEU A 179 -17.19 8.00 2.19
CA LEU A 179 -16.78 6.89 1.33
C LEU A 179 -17.40 5.59 1.82
N ASN A 180 -17.26 5.30 3.10
CA ASN A 180 -17.87 4.10 3.72
C ASN A 180 -19.40 4.09 3.57
N LYS A 181 -20.08 5.21 3.78
CA LYS A 181 -21.54 5.30 3.65
C LYS A 181 -22.04 5.14 2.21
N ALA A 182 -21.32 5.64 1.22
CA ALA A 182 -21.77 5.49 -0.17
C ALA A 182 -21.45 4.10 -0.73
N TYR A 183 -20.35 3.49 -0.33
CA TYR A 183 -20.11 2.08 -0.59
C TYR A 183 -21.21 1.21 0.01
N LEU A 184 -21.61 1.46 1.26
CA LEU A 184 -22.72 0.80 1.91
C LEU A 184 -24.07 1.05 1.22
N ALA A 185 -24.31 2.24 0.68
CA ALA A 185 -25.51 2.58 -0.05
C ALA A 185 -25.58 1.92 -1.43
N MET A 186 -24.47 1.84 -2.16
CA MET A 186 -24.36 1.11 -3.43
C MET A 186 -24.46 -0.40 -3.26
N ALA A 187 -24.00 -0.93 -2.14
CA ALA A 187 -23.98 -2.34 -1.78
C ALA A 187 -25.34 -2.88 -1.28
N LYS A 188 -26.31 -2.01 -0.95
CA LYS A 188 -27.64 -2.44 -0.51
C LYS A 188 -28.48 -3.11 -1.62
N ALA A 189 -28.13 -2.91 -2.88
CA ALA A 189 -28.86 -3.51 -4.02
C ALA A 189 -28.38 -4.95 -4.35
N ASP A 190 -27.11 -5.27 -4.11
CA ASP A 190 -26.52 -6.60 -4.22
C ASP A 190 -25.33 -6.64 -3.26
N ARG A 191 -25.34 -7.53 -2.27
CA ARG A 191 -24.21 -7.69 -1.34
C ARG A 191 -22.95 -8.01 -2.12
N THR A 192 -22.21 -6.96 -2.46
CA THR A 192 -20.97 -7.09 -3.20
C THR A 192 -19.85 -7.48 -2.24
N PRO A 193 -18.79 -8.11 -2.75
CA PRO A 193 -17.56 -8.43 -2.01
C PRO A 193 -16.97 -7.28 -1.20
N LEU A 194 -17.34 -6.04 -1.51
CA LEU A 194 -16.87 -4.83 -0.84
C LEU A 194 -17.39 -4.68 0.60
N GLU A 195 -18.65 -5.07 0.87
CA GLU A 195 -19.21 -5.00 2.24
C GLU A 195 -18.50 -5.95 3.20
N VAL A 196 -18.16 -7.14 2.71
CA VAL A 196 -17.43 -8.12 3.50
C VAL A 196 -15.99 -7.65 3.75
N ALA A 197 -15.35 -7.04 2.75
CA ALA A 197 -13.99 -6.51 2.88
C ALA A 197 -13.93 -5.31 3.84
N ILE A 198 -14.97 -4.46 3.89
CA ILE A 198 -15.04 -3.33 4.83
C ILE A 198 -15.33 -3.80 6.25
N ASP A 199 -16.25 -4.76 6.42
CA ASP A 199 -16.55 -5.33 7.74
C ASP A 199 -15.35 -6.13 8.29
N GLU A 200 -14.64 -6.87 7.45
CA GLU A 200 -13.40 -7.55 7.80
C GLU A 200 -12.28 -6.54 8.12
N TYR A 201 -12.21 -5.42 7.41
CA TYR A 201 -11.25 -4.33 7.65
C TYR A 201 -11.45 -3.71 9.04
N VAL A 202 -12.69 -3.33 9.38
CA VAL A 202 -13.02 -2.72 10.68
C VAL A 202 -12.76 -3.71 11.83
N GLN A 203 -13.05 -5.00 11.63
CA GLN A 203 -12.77 -6.03 12.64
C GLN A 203 -11.28 -6.35 12.77
N ASP A 204 -10.50 -6.18 11.71
CA ASP A 204 -9.05 -6.44 11.74
C ASP A 204 -8.28 -5.26 12.33
N GLU A 205 -8.69 -4.00 12.12
CA GLU A 205 -8.10 -2.84 12.80
C GLU A 205 -8.27 -2.92 14.32
N GLU A 206 -9.41 -3.41 14.80
CA GLU A 206 -9.63 -3.63 16.24
C GLU A 206 -8.74 -4.74 16.83
N LYS A 207 -8.33 -5.74 16.02
CA LYS A 207 -7.47 -6.86 16.45
C LYS A 207 -5.98 -6.60 16.33
N HIS A 208 -5.54 -5.72 15.41
CA HIS A 208 -4.12 -5.55 15.04
C HIS A 208 -3.42 -4.36 15.69
N ASN A 209 -4.09 -3.63 16.58
CA ASN A 209 -3.48 -2.52 17.34
C ASN A 209 -2.49 -3.00 18.44
N THR A 210 -1.99 -4.21 18.34
CA THR A 210 -1.03 -4.83 19.27
C THR A 210 0.38 -4.97 18.71
N GLY A 211 0.83 -4.04 17.87
CA GLY A 211 2.27 -3.69 17.79
C GLY A 211 3.23 -4.64 17.08
N ILE A 212 2.80 -5.61 16.25
CA ILE A 212 3.74 -6.65 15.79
C ILE A 212 4.03 -6.63 14.28
N GLU A 213 3.14 -6.31 13.40
CA GLU A 213 3.44 -6.20 11.96
C GLU A 213 2.42 -5.29 11.27
N LYS A 214 2.92 -4.25 10.59
CA LYS A 214 2.03 -3.43 9.77
C LYS A 214 1.55 -4.27 8.59
N THR A 215 0.29 -4.66 8.61
CA THR A 215 -0.33 -5.46 7.56
C THR A 215 -1.31 -4.58 6.77
N MET A 216 -1.35 -4.78 5.48
CA MET A 216 -2.29 -4.12 4.58
C MET A 216 -2.80 -5.13 3.55
N THR A 217 -4.11 -5.17 3.30
CA THR A 217 -4.62 -5.98 2.21
C THR A 217 -4.45 -5.26 0.87
N VAL A 218 -4.51 -6.03 -0.22
CA VAL A 218 -4.43 -5.48 -1.59
C VAL A 218 -5.58 -4.49 -1.82
N GLU A 219 -6.77 -4.81 -1.35
CA GLU A 219 -7.95 -3.95 -1.43
C GLU A 219 -7.77 -2.65 -0.65
N GLN A 220 -7.27 -2.73 0.58
CA GLN A 220 -6.99 -1.56 1.41
C GLN A 220 -6.03 -0.62 0.71
N HIS A 221 -4.94 -1.16 0.13
CA HIS A 221 -3.99 -0.36 -0.63
C HIS A 221 -4.68 0.32 -1.83
N MET A 222 -5.45 -0.45 -2.60
CA MET A 222 -6.14 0.06 -3.77
C MET A 222 -7.18 1.13 -3.41
N LEU A 223 -7.95 0.93 -2.35
CA LEU A 223 -8.92 1.92 -1.87
C LEU A 223 -8.24 3.19 -1.36
N THR A 224 -7.12 3.06 -0.65
CA THR A 224 -6.43 4.21 -0.04
C THR A 224 -5.67 5.06 -1.06
N PHE A 225 -5.04 4.45 -2.06
CA PHE A 225 -4.06 5.12 -2.91
C PHE A 225 -4.43 5.19 -4.39
N THR A 226 -5.44 4.45 -4.84
CA THR A 226 -5.82 4.39 -6.26
C THR A 226 -7.07 5.21 -6.55
N MET A 227 -7.85 5.59 -5.55
CA MET A 227 -9.04 6.44 -5.62
C MET A 227 -8.74 7.84 -5.14
#